data_b51242be81f3a8e2f2a95e033c5ad950
#
_entry.id   b51242be81f3a8e2f2a95e033c5ad950
#
_cell.length_a   1.000
_cell.length_b   1.000
_cell.length_c   1.000
_cell.angle_alpha   90.00
_cell.angle_beta   90.00
_cell.angle_gamma   90.00
#
_symmetry.space_group_name_H-M   'P 1'
#
loop_
_entity.id
_entity.type
_entity.pdbx_description
1 polymer ?
#
loop_
_entity_poly.entity_id
_entity_poly.type
_entity_poly.pdbx_seq_one_letter_code
_entity_poly.pdbx_strand_id
1 'polypeptide(L)'
;GVTAVWIPPAYKADEQQDEGYATYDLYDLGEFDQKGTIRTKYGTKDELKKMIDELHKYHIAVYLDVVLNHKAGGDFTEKFMVVEVNPDQRNEALGEPFEIQGWTGYSFHGRKDKYSDFKWHWYHFSGTGFDDSKKRSGIFQIQGEGKAWSKGVDGENGNYDFLLCNDIDLDHPEVVAELNRWGKWVSAELNLDGMRLDAIKHMKDKFIKQFLDAVRSERGKDFYAVGEYWNGDLETLDNYLESVGHKVNLFDVPLHYNMFQASQEGKNYDLRNILKNTLVEHHCELAVTIVDNHDTQRGSSLESQIEDWFKPLAYGLILMMKDGYPCIFYGDYYSINGEKSPHTKILDILLGARRKYAYGDQIEYFDHPSTIGFIRMGDEEHPGSGLA
;
A
#
# COMPACT_ATOMS: atom_id res chain seq x y z
N GLY A 1 -10.41 -1.15 21.21
CA GLY A 1 -9.42 -0.69 20.53
C GLY A 1 -9.34 -0.92 19.04
N VAL A 2 -8.27 -1.58 18.62
CA VAL A 2 -8.01 -1.88 17.21
C VAL A 2 -8.91 -3.01 16.73
N THR A 3 -9.48 -2.87 15.54
CA THR A 3 -10.39 -3.87 14.93
C THR A 3 -9.75 -4.62 13.77
N ALA A 4 -8.67 -4.08 13.21
CA ALA A 4 -7.89 -4.71 12.14
C ALA A 4 -6.41 -4.35 12.27
N VAL A 5 -5.54 -5.18 11.70
CA VAL A 5 -4.10 -4.95 11.59
C VAL A 5 -3.70 -5.16 10.13
N TRP A 6 -3.04 -4.16 9.55
CA TRP A 6 -2.30 -4.29 8.30
C TRP A 6 -0.90 -4.77 8.64
N ILE A 7 -0.54 -5.96 8.16
CA ILE A 7 0.76 -6.58 8.33
C ILE A 7 1.65 -6.35 7.09
N PRO A 8 2.98 -6.23 7.26
CA PRO A 8 3.91 -6.07 6.14
C PRO A 8 3.85 -7.25 5.16
N PRO A 9 4.49 -7.12 3.96
CA PRO A 9 4.56 -8.22 3.01
C PRO A 9 5.17 -9.47 3.65
N ALA A 10 4.45 -10.59 3.61
CA ALA A 10 4.81 -11.81 4.36
C ALA A 10 5.51 -12.88 3.50
N TYR A 11 5.71 -12.61 2.21
CA TYR A 11 6.35 -13.52 1.26
C TYR A 11 7.85 -13.21 1.11
N LYS A 12 8.57 -14.11 0.45
CA LYS A 12 10.02 -14.06 0.31
C LYS A 12 10.47 -12.87 -0.52
N ALA A 13 11.31 -12.05 0.06
CA ALA A 13 12.06 -11.01 -0.61
C ALA A 13 13.41 -11.51 -1.16
N ASP A 14 14.16 -10.67 -1.83
CA ASP A 14 15.46 -11.00 -2.42
C ASP A 14 16.55 -11.25 -1.36
N GLU A 15 16.37 -10.72 -0.15
CA GLU A 15 17.20 -11.02 1.02
C GLU A 15 16.37 -11.08 2.32
N GLN A 16 16.93 -11.72 3.36
CA GLN A 16 16.21 -11.95 4.63
C GLN A 16 15.85 -10.66 5.37
N GLN A 17 16.66 -9.63 5.26
CA GLN A 17 16.46 -8.38 6.03
C GLN A 17 15.57 -7.37 5.34
N ASP A 18 15.18 -7.62 4.08
CA ASP A 18 14.25 -6.78 3.36
C ASP A 18 12.86 -6.80 4.02
N GLU A 19 12.18 -5.67 4.03
CA GLU A 19 10.84 -5.48 4.58
C GLU A 19 9.75 -6.22 3.79
N GLY A 20 10.10 -6.85 2.67
CA GLY A 20 9.21 -7.60 1.79
C GLY A 20 8.87 -6.89 0.49
N TYR A 21 9.33 -5.64 0.30
CA TYR A 21 9.06 -4.86 -0.92
C TYR A 21 9.99 -5.24 -2.09
N ALA A 22 11.18 -5.77 -1.84
CA ALA A 22 12.00 -6.39 -2.88
C ALA A 22 11.51 -7.83 -3.19
N THR A 23 10.31 -7.95 -3.71
CA THR A 23 9.56 -9.20 -3.84
C THR A 23 10.25 -10.22 -4.76
N TYR A 24 10.61 -11.39 -4.22
CA TYR A 24 11.15 -12.50 -4.98
C TYR A 24 10.11 -13.59 -5.30
N ASP A 25 9.58 -14.27 -4.29
CA ASP A 25 8.62 -15.36 -4.48
C ASP A 25 7.35 -15.17 -3.65
N LEU A 26 6.26 -14.81 -4.32
CA LEU A 26 4.95 -14.58 -3.71
C LEU A 26 4.37 -15.82 -3.00
N TYR A 27 4.73 -17.03 -3.44
CA TYR A 27 4.24 -18.27 -2.83
C TYR A 27 5.09 -18.79 -1.66
N ASP A 28 6.24 -18.19 -1.40
CA ASP A 28 7.08 -18.55 -0.26
C ASP A 28 6.84 -17.64 0.93
N LEU A 29 6.00 -18.08 1.84
CA LEU A 29 5.64 -17.36 3.07
C LEU A 29 6.65 -17.62 4.23
N GLY A 30 7.90 -17.91 3.92
CA GLY A 30 8.90 -18.35 4.90
C GLY A 30 8.85 -19.86 5.15
N GLU A 31 8.66 -20.64 4.08
CA GLU A 31 8.54 -22.10 4.12
C GLU A 31 9.71 -22.81 3.41
N PHE A 32 10.34 -22.15 2.43
CA PHE A 32 11.36 -22.79 1.58
C PHE A 32 12.73 -22.13 1.76
N ASP A 33 13.79 -22.95 1.66
CA ASP A 33 15.17 -22.43 1.62
C ASP A 33 15.43 -21.75 0.27
N GLN A 34 15.28 -20.43 0.26
CA GLN A 34 15.46 -19.55 -0.89
C GLN A 34 16.14 -18.26 -0.44
N LYS A 35 16.99 -17.68 -1.28
CA LYS A 35 17.76 -16.47 -0.93
C LYS A 35 18.57 -16.62 0.37
N GLY A 36 19.06 -17.84 0.62
CA GLY A 36 19.91 -18.16 1.79
C GLY A 36 19.17 -18.25 3.13
N THR A 37 17.84 -18.33 3.10
CA THR A 37 17.03 -18.41 4.33
C THR A 37 15.72 -19.15 4.08
N ILE A 38 15.20 -19.83 5.13
CA ILE A 38 13.83 -20.34 5.12
C ILE A 38 12.85 -19.24 5.51
N ARG A 39 13.12 -18.52 6.60
CA ARG A 39 12.24 -17.47 7.11
C ARG A 39 12.34 -16.18 6.31
N THR A 40 11.28 -15.38 6.32
CA THR A 40 11.33 -13.97 5.94
C THR A 40 11.89 -13.12 7.10
N LYS A 41 12.04 -11.82 6.93
CA LYS A 41 12.39 -10.90 8.03
C LYS A 41 11.50 -11.10 9.26
N TYR A 42 10.21 -11.32 9.04
CA TYR A 42 9.18 -11.38 10.09
C TYR A 42 8.95 -12.77 10.66
N GLY A 43 9.39 -13.83 9.99
CA GLY A 43 9.24 -15.17 10.52
C GLY A 43 9.04 -16.27 9.48
N THR A 44 8.62 -17.44 9.95
CA THR A 44 8.22 -18.57 9.15
C THR A 44 6.72 -18.56 8.87
N LYS A 45 6.28 -19.34 7.88
CA LYS A 45 4.86 -19.53 7.56
C LYS A 45 4.04 -20.00 8.77
N ASP A 46 4.60 -20.89 9.58
CA ASP A 46 3.90 -21.41 10.77
C ASP A 46 3.74 -20.32 11.84
N GLU A 47 4.76 -19.46 12.02
CA GLU A 47 4.69 -18.31 12.94
C GLU A 47 3.65 -17.30 12.45
N LEU A 48 3.63 -17.03 11.15
CA LEU A 48 2.63 -16.14 10.52
C LEU A 48 1.20 -16.64 10.74
N LYS A 49 0.93 -17.93 10.46
CA LYS A 49 -0.40 -18.52 10.66
C LYS A 49 -0.82 -18.50 12.14
N LYS A 50 0.09 -18.81 13.06
CA LYS A 50 -0.21 -18.70 14.51
C LYS A 50 -0.53 -17.27 14.94
N MET A 51 0.17 -16.29 14.41
CA MET A 51 -0.12 -14.87 14.69
C MET A 51 -1.51 -14.48 14.18
N ILE A 52 -1.86 -14.86 12.96
CA ILE A 52 -3.19 -14.60 12.38
C ILE A 52 -4.29 -15.27 13.20
N ASP A 53 -4.12 -16.56 13.53
CA ASP A 53 -5.06 -17.30 14.38
C ASP A 53 -5.24 -16.63 15.75
N GLU A 54 -4.17 -16.08 16.32
CA GLU A 54 -4.24 -15.38 17.60
C GLU A 54 -5.01 -14.06 17.49
N LEU A 55 -4.78 -13.25 16.44
CA LEU A 55 -5.52 -12.02 16.19
C LEU A 55 -7.01 -12.29 16.00
N HIS A 56 -7.38 -13.33 15.25
CA HIS A 56 -8.77 -13.74 15.03
C HIS A 56 -9.50 -14.13 16.33
N LYS A 57 -8.81 -14.75 17.31
CA LYS A 57 -9.40 -15.03 18.64
C LYS A 57 -9.87 -13.76 19.37
N TYR A 58 -9.21 -12.63 19.09
CA TYR A 58 -9.57 -11.33 19.63
C TYR A 58 -10.48 -10.51 18.70
N HIS A 59 -11.02 -11.14 17.64
CA HIS A 59 -11.84 -10.48 16.61
C HIS A 59 -11.12 -9.31 15.92
N ILE A 60 -9.80 -9.44 15.70
CA ILE A 60 -8.98 -8.50 14.96
C ILE A 60 -8.76 -9.05 13.56
N ALA A 61 -9.25 -8.32 12.56
CA ALA A 61 -9.08 -8.64 11.16
C ALA A 61 -7.62 -8.47 10.73
N VAL A 62 -7.17 -9.25 9.74
CA VAL A 62 -5.79 -9.20 9.22
C VAL A 62 -5.78 -8.84 7.75
N TYR A 63 -5.09 -7.75 7.41
CA TYR A 63 -4.88 -7.28 6.05
C TYR A 63 -3.42 -7.46 5.67
N LEU A 64 -3.16 -8.22 4.60
CA LEU A 64 -1.81 -8.44 4.08
C LEU A 64 -1.40 -7.30 3.16
N ASP A 65 -0.17 -6.82 3.33
CA ASP A 65 0.47 -5.94 2.33
C ASP A 65 0.84 -6.73 1.07
N VAL A 66 0.41 -6.24 -0.09
CA VAL A 66 0.48 -6.95 -1.37
C VAL A 66 1.22 -6.11 -2.41
N VAL A 67 2.42 -6.56 -2.79
CA VAL A 67 3.29 -5.91 -3.77
C VAL A 67 3.22 -6.68 -5.09
N LEU A 68 2.51 -6.13 -6.08
CA LEU A 68 2.29 -6.75 -7.39
C LEU A 68 2.85 -5.92 -8.56
N ASN A 69 3.44 -4.77 -8.25
CA ASN A 69 4.00 -3.89 -9.29
C ASN A 69 5.30 -4.42 -9.86
N HIS A 70 6.15 -5.03 -9.07
CA HIS A 70 7.51 -5.38 -9.47
C HIS A 70 8.04 -6.64 -8.80
N LYS A 71 9.17 -7.14 -9.30
CA LYS A 71 9.94 -8.25 -8.72
C LYS A 71 11.42 -7.91 -8.65
N ALA A 72 12.07 -8.40 -7.59
CA ALA A 72 13.51 -8.30 -7.36
C ALA A 72 14.17 -9.68 -7.24
N GLY A 73 15.50 -9.71 -7.25
CA GLY A 73 16.28 -10.90 -6.92
C GLY A 73 16.15 -12.07 -7.89
N GLY A 74 16.08 -11.82 -9.19
CA GLY A 74 16.06 -12.88 -10.22
C GLY A 74 17.15 -13.94 -10.01
N ASP A 75 16.89 -15.19 -10.39
CA ASP A 75 17.82 -16.33 -10.19
C ASP A 75 18.90 -16.38 -11.28
N PHE A 76 18.59 -15.85 -12.46
CA PHE A 76 19.50 -15.81 -13.60
C PHE A 76 19.22 -14.63 -14.51
N THR A 77 20.24 -14.25 -15.27
CA THR A 77 20.13 -13.17 -16.23
C THR A 77 19.68 -13.67 -17.61
N GLU A 78 18.94 -12.83 -18.31
CA GLU A 78 18.50 -13.07 -19.69
C GLU A 78 18.92 -11.88 -20.57
N LYS A 79 19.05 -12.12 -21.87
CA LYS A 79 19.32 -11.09 -22.89
C LYS A 79 18.05 -10.73 -23.61
N PHE A 80 17.78 -9.44 -23.72
CA PHE A 80 16.61 -8.91 -24.42
C PHE A 80 16.86 -7.47 -24.88
N MET A 81 16.04 -7.03 -25.82
CA MET A 81 16.09 -5.67 -26.34
C MET A 81 15.33 -4.70 -25.45
N VAL A 82 15.87 -3.52 -25.26
CA VAL A 82 15.26 -2.41 -24.52
C VAL A 82 15.47 -1.10 -25.24
N VAL A 83 14.66 -0.11 -24.90
CA VAL A 83 14.97 1.31 -25.09
C VAL A 83 15.11 1.97 -23.74
N GLU A 84 16.14 2.79 -23.56
CA GLU A 84 16.28 3.63 -22.37
C GLU A 84 15.39 4.85 -22.52
N VAL A 85 14.62 5.18 -21.47
CA VAL A 85 13.69 6.29 -21.49
C VAL A 85 14.09 7.41 -20.54
N ASN A 86 13.60 8.62 -20.82
CA ASN A 86 13.81 9.77 -19.97
C ASN A 86 13.08 9.57 -18.62
N PRO A 87 13.77 9.67 -17.47
CA PRO A 87 13.15 9.52 -16.15
C PRO A 87 11.98 10.48 -15.88
N ASP A 88 12.06 11.70 -16.40
CA ASP A 88 11.06 12.76 -16.18
C ASP A 88 9.95 12.75 -17.26
N GLN A 89 10.14 12.01 -18.36
CA GLN A 89 9.17 11.87 -19.45
C GLN A 89 9.32 10.46 -20.06
N ARG A 90 8.73 9.47 -19.47
CA ARG A 90 8.96 8.04 -19.75
C ARG A 90 8.42 7.56 -21.10
N ASN A 91 7.64 8.39 -21.77
CA ASN A 91 7.24 8.17 -23.16
C ASN A 91 8.31 8.64 -24.17
N GLU A 92 9.41 9.29 -23.70
CA GLU A 92 10.51 9.77 -24.51
C GLU A 92 11.70 8.81 -24.47
N ALA A 93 12.05 8.21 -25.61
CA ALA A 93 13.24 7.39 -25.75
C ALA A 93 14.51 8.25 -25.80
N LEU A 94 15.55 7.86 -25.06
CA LEU A 94 16.87 8.51 -25.06
C LEU A 94 17.79 8.05 -26.20
N GLY A 95 17.38 7.07 -27.01
CA GLY A 95 18.17 6.54 -28.11
C GLY A 95 17.47 5.39 -28.81
N GLU A 96 18.23 4.72 -29.67
CA GLU A 96 17.76 3.53 -30.37
C GLU A 96 17.73 2.31 -29.46
N PRO A 97 16.89 1.30 -29.74
CA PRO A 97 16.88 0.05 -29.00
C PRO A 97 18.23 -0.68 -29.03
N PHE A 98 18.59 -1.26 -27.88
CA PHE A 98 19.82 -2.04 -27.72
C PHE A 98 19.62 -3.25 -26.80
N GLU A 99 20.53 -4.24 -26.92
CA GLU A 99 20.48 -5.44 -26.05
C GLU A 99 21.10 -5.14 -24.68
N ILE A 100 20.41 -5.56 -23.64
CA ILE A 100 20.93 -5.62 -22.25
C ILE A 100 20.92 -7.05 -21.72
N GLN A 101 21.53 -7.22 -20.56
CA GLN A 101 21.41 -8.43 -19.75
C GLN A 101 20.75 -8.07 -18.41
N GLY A 102 19.52 -8.55 -18.18
CA GLY A 102 18.74 -8.24 -16.96
C GLY A 102 18.47 -9.47 -16.09
N TRP A 103 18.35 -9.29 -14.79
CA TRP A 103 18.01 -10.33 -13.81
C TRP A 103 16.50 -10.60 -13.80
N THR A 104 16.01 -11.19 -14.88
CA THR A 104 14.56 -11.38 -15.14
C THR A 104 14.10 -12.83 -15.09
N GLY A 105 15.02 -13.78 -14.94
CA GLY A 105 14.68 -15.19 -14.83
C GLY A 105 14.44 -15.62 -13.39
N TYR A 106 13.26 -16.21 -13.10
CA TYR A 106 12.91 -16.73 -11.77
C TYR A 106 12.46 -18.18 -11.88
N SER A 107 13.19 -19.08 -11.25
CA SER A 107 12.98 -20.55 -11.27
C SER A 107 12.48 -21.13 -9.94
N PHE A 108 12.66 -20.40 -8.83
CA PHE A 108 12.20 -20.78 -7.49
C PHE A 108 12.67 -22.17 -7.07
N HIS A 109 13.97 -22.45 -7.18
CA HIS A 109 14.56 -23.79 -6.98
C HIS A 109 14.24 -24.41 -5.60
N GLY A 110 14.19 -23.60 -4.54
CA GLY A 110 13.90 -24.09 -3.19
C GLY A 110 12.44 -24.53 -3.01
N ARG A 111 11.51 -23.81 -3.65
CA ARG A 111 10.08 -24.13 -3.63
C ARG A 111 9.73 -25.22 -4.64
N LYS A 112 10.51 -25.35 -5.70
CA LYS A 112 10.19 -26.19 -6.87
C LYS A 112 8.85 -25.77 -7.45
N ASP A 113 7.95 -26.71 -7.73
CA ASP A 113 6.64 -26.41 -8.31
C ASP A 113 5.49 -26.44 -7.29
N LYS A 114 5.81 -26.44 -5.97
CA LYS A 114 4.79 -26.40 -4.93
C LYS A 114 4.01 -25.07 -5.01
N TYR A 115 2.70 -25.14 -5.01
CA TYR A 115 1.70 -24.06 -5.15
C TYR A 115 1.58 -23.48 -6.57
N SER A 116 2.69 -23.36 -7.33
CA SER A 116 2.70 -22.88 -8.71
C SER A 116 3.94 -23.39 -9.44
N ASP A 117 3.75 -23.79 -10.69
CA ASP A 117 4.81 -24.15 -11.64
C ASP A 117 5.22 -23.00 -12.55
N PHE A 118 4.60 -21.83 -12.41
CA PHE A 118 4.90 -20.64 -13.20
C PHE A 118 6.34 -20.18 -12.97
N LYS A 119 7.03 -19.89 -14.08
CA LYS A 119 8.40 -19.33 -14.10
C LYS A 119 8.37 -17.97 -14.77
N TRP A 120 9.11 -17.04 -14.20
CA TRP A 120 9.18 -15.71 -14.77
C TRP A 120 10.37 -15.59 -15.71
N HIS A 121 10.14 -14.87 -16.80
CA HIS A 121 11.12 -14.56 -17.82
C HIS A 121 10.98 -13.10 -18.24
N TRP A 122 12.00 -12.58 -18.95
CA TRP A 122 12.03 -11.18 -19.38
C TRP A 122 10.74 -10.70 -20.06
N TYR A 123 10.07 -11.56 -20.81
CA TYR A 123 8.83 -11.22 -21.51
C TYR A 123 7.60 -11.13 -20.62
N HIS A 124 7.70 -11.39 -19.32
CA HIS A 124 6.68 -11.15 -18.32
C HIS A 124 6.80 -9.76 -17.66
N PHE A 125 7.76 -8.95 -18.11
CA PHE A 125 8.01 -7.61 -17.59
C PHE A 125 7.86 -6.56 -18.69
N SER A 126 7.44 -5.33 -18.30
CA SER A 126 7.37 -4.15 -19.18
C SER A 126 8.66 -3.35 -19.15
N GLY A 127 9.39 -3.40 -18.01
CA GLY A 127 10.63 -2.69 -17.82
C GLY A 127 11.56 -3.31 -16.79
N THR A 128 12.80 -2.81 -16.75
CA THR A 128 13.79 -3.16 -15.74
C THR A 128 14.67 -1.97 -15.40
N GLY A 129 15.17 -1.93 -14.15
CA GLY A 129 15.99 -0.84 -13.64
C GLY A 129 17.51 -1.03 -13.78
N PHE A 130 17.98 -2.18 -14.28
CA PHE A 130 19.40 -2.49 -14.25
C PHE A 130 19.88 -3.31 -15.45
N ASP A 131 20.97 -2.85 -16.08
CA ASP A 131 21.72 -3.60 -17.11
C ASP A 131 22.96 -4.25 -16.48
N ASP A 132 22.90 -5.57 -16.29
CA ASP A 132 23.99 -6.34 -15.69
C ASP A 132 25.26 -6.38 -16.58
N SER A 133 25.09 -6.33 -17.91
CA SER A 133 26.22 -6.36 -18.85
C SER A 133 27.12 -5.14 -18.73
N LYS A 134 26.56 -3.98 -18.40
CA LYS A 134 27.27 -2.71 -18.23
C LYS A 134 27.34 -2.25 -16.77
N LYS A 135 26.74 -3.02 -15.84
CA LYS A 135 26.65 -2.69 -14.39
C LYS A 135 26.13 -1.28 -14.14
N ARG A 136 25.05 -0.91 -14.83
CA ARG A 136 24.47 0.43 -14.71
C ARG A 136 22.95 0.39 -14.47
N SER A 137 22.47 1.36 -13.72
CA SER A 137 21.05 1.64 -13.54
C SER A 137 20.52 2.56 -14.63
N GLY A 138 19.22 2.47 -14.89
CA GLY A 138 18.48 3.30 -15.85
C GLY A 138 17.01 2.86 -15.85
N ILE A 139 16.16 3.52 -16.62
CA ILE A 139 14.80 3.05 -16.89
C ILE A 139 14.78 2.44 -18.28
N PHE A 140 14.73 1.12 -18.33
CA PHE A 140 14.82 0.36 -19.58
C PHE A 140 13.47 -0.25 -19.90
N GLN A 141 12.77 0.32 -20.87
CA GLN A 141 11.53 -0.25 -21.39
C GLN A 141 11.87 -1.46 -22.28
N ILE A 142 11.30 -2.62 -21.94
CA ILE A 142 11.50 -3.86 -22.71
C ILE A 142 10.81 -3.76 -24.07
N GLN A 143 11.49 -4.23 -25.10
CA GLN A 143 11.04 -4.18 -26.49
C GLN A 143 10.67 -5.58 -26.98
N GLY A 144 9.61 -5.69 -27.78
CA GLY A 144 9.13 -6.93 -28.36
C GLY A 144 7.68 -6.82 -28.82
N GLU A 145 7.15 -7.90 -29.34
CA GLU A 145 5.74 -7.95 -29.75
C GLU A 145 4.83 -7.77 -28.54
N GLY A 146 3.93 -6.79 -28.62
CA GLY A 146 2.99 -6.47 -27.54
C GLY A 146 3.61 -5.73 -26.33
N LYS A 147 4.89 -5.36 -26.37
CA LYS A 147 5.58 -4.66 -25.28
C LYS A 147 5.40 -3.15 -25.34
N ALA A 148 4.93 -2.57 -24.25
CA ALA A 148 4.79 -1.14 -24.03
C ALA A 148 4.61 -0.89 -22.53
N TRP A 149 4.73 0.37 -22.07
CA TRP A 149 4.23 0.77 -20.77
C TRP A 149 2.71 0.54 -20.69
N SER A 150 2.21 0.07 -19.56
CA SER A 150 0.78 -0.09 -19.31
C SER A 150 0.05 1.25 -19.46
N LYS A 151 -1.20 1.16 -19.93
CA LYS A 151 -2.14 2.28 -19.96
C LYS A 151 -3.09 2.14 -18.78
N GLY A 152 -3.57 3.26 -18.23
CA GLY A 152 -4.44 3.26 -17.04
C GLY A 152 -3.62 3.23 -15.74
N VAL A 153 -2.42 3.81 -15.79
CA VAL A 153 -1.54 4.18 -14.68
C VAL A 153 -1.53 5.68 -14.51
N ASP A 154 -0.90 6.20 -13.43
CA ASP A 154 -0.76 7.65 -13.22
C ASP A 154 0.03 8.31 -14.36
N GLY A 155 -0.38 9.53 -14.73
CA GLY A 155 0.22 10.32 -15.80
C GLY A 155 1.50 11.08 -15.39
N GLU A 156 1.92 11.00 -14.15
CA GLU A 156 3.17 11.59 -13.67
C GLU A 156 4.36 11.08 -14.52
N ASN A 157 5.33 11.95 -14.81
CA ASN A 157 6.46 11.65 -15.70
C ASN A 157 6.04 11.15 -17.11
N GLY A 158 4.84 11.52 -17.57
CA GLY A 158 4.26 11.11 -18.85
C GLY A 158 3.62 9.73 -18.85
N ASN A 159 4.11 8.80 -18.05
CA ASN A 159 3.55 7.48 -17.74
C ASN A 159 4.30 6.90 -16.55
N TYR A 160 3.61 6.54 -15.48
CA TYR A 160 4.29 6.08 -14.27
C TYR A 160 4.12 4.58 -14.02
N ASP A 161 4.12 3.75 -15.07
CA ASP A 161 4.11 2.28 -14.96
C ASP A 161 5.33 1.77 -14.18
N PHE A 162 6.53 2.06 -14.67
CA PHE A 162 7.77 1.66 -14.00
C PHE A 162 7.99 2.40 -12.67
N LEU A 163 8.09 1.67 -11.56
CA LEU A 163 8.53 2.22 -10.26
C LEU A 163 9.99 1.86 -9.98
N LEU A 164 10.29 0.55 -9.89
CA LEU A 164 11.64 0.04 -9.58
C LEU A 164 11.80 -1.43 -9.99
N CYS A 165 13.02 -1.98 -9.89
CA CYS A 165 13.35 -3.38 -10.12
C CYS A 165 12.95 -3.90 -11.51
N ASN A 166 12.23 -5.03 -11.59
CA ASN A 166 11.63 -5.57 -12.81
C ASN A 166 10.14 -5.33 -12.76
N ASP A 167 9.66 -4.41 -13.55
CA ASP A 167 8.28 -3.96 -13.62
C ASP A 167 7.40 -5.04 -14.26
N ILE A 168 6.35 -5.48 -13.57
CA ILE A 168 5.51 -6.60 -14.01
C ILE A 168 4.56 -6.14 -15.12
N ASP A 169 4.56 -6.85 -16.27
CA ASP A 169 3.65 -6.61 -17.37
C ASP A 169 2.22 -7.05 -17.05
N LEU A 170 1.43 -6.14 -16.53
CA LEU A 170 0.02 -6.36 -16.17
C LEU A 170 -0.93 -6.40 -17.39
N ASP A 171 -0.39 -6.33 -18.60
CA ASP A 171 -1.09 -6.61 -19.86
C ASP A 171 -0.85 -8.04 -20.36
N HIS A 172 0.17 -8.74 -19.83
CA HIS A 172 0.51 -10.11 -20.24
C HIS A 172 -0.50 -11.14 -19.66
N PRO A 173 -1.22 -11.91 -20.50
CA PRO A 173 -2.31 -12.79 -20.02
C PRO A 173 -1.89 -13.84 -19.00
N GLU A 174 -0.69 -14.43 -19.16
CA GLU A 174 -0.19 -15.45 -18.23
C GLU A 174 0.16 -14.84 -16.88
N VAL A 175 0.72 -13.63 -16.86
CA VAL A 175 1.00 -12.88 -15.63
C VAL A 175 -0.29 -12.56 -14.88
N VAL A 176 -1.28 -12.01 -15.56
CA VAL A 176 -2.58 -11.68 -14.96
C VAL A 176 -3.26 -12.94 -14.39
N ALA A 177 -3.22 -14.05 -15.13
CA ALA A 177 -3.77 -15.32 -14.65
C ALA A 177 -3.05 -15.83 -13.41
N GLU A 178 -1.71 -15.75 -13.39
CA GLU A 178 -0.89 -16.18 -12.27
C GLU A 178 -1.12 -15.33 -11.01
N LEU A 179 -1.15 -14.01 -11.14
CA LEU A 179 -1.38 -13.12 -10.01
C LEU A 179 -2.80 -13.27 -9.45
N ASN A 180 -3.82 -13.46 -10.29
CA ASN A 180 -5.17 -13.76 -9.85
C ASN A 180 -5.24 -15.11 -9.10
N ARG A 181 -4.53 -16.14 -9.57
CA ARG A 181 -4.40 -17.43 -8.89
C ARG A 181 -3.72 -17.28 -7.53
N TRP A 182 -2.62 -16.53 -7.49
CA TRP A 182 -1.93 -16.24 -6.24
C TRP A 182 -2.81 -15.51 -5.24
N GLY A 183 -3.53 -14.47 -5.65
CA GLY A 183 -4.41 -13.72 -4.77
C GLY A 183 -5.47 -14.59 -4.10
N LYS A 184 -6.09 -15.50 -4.85
CA LYS A 184 -7.03 -16.50 -4.30
C LYS A 184 -6.32 -17.43 -3.31
N TRP A 185 -5.17 -17.95 -3.70
CA TRP A 185 -4.41 -18.88 -2.87
C TRP A 185 -3.97 -18.23 -1.56
N VAL A 186 -3.31 -17.08 -1.57
CA VAL A 186 -2.78 -16.46 -0.36
C VAL A 186 -3.88 -16.03 0.60
N SER A 187 -4.98 -15.50 0.07
CA SER A 187 -6.12 -15.08 0.90
C SER A 187 -6.80 -16.27 1.61
N ALA A 188 -6.89 -17.42 0.95
CA ALA A 188 -7.41 -18.65 1.54
C ALA A 188 -6.39 -19.34 2.46
N GLU A 189 -5.13 -19.44 2.04
CA GLU A 189 -4.04 -20.10 2.79
C GLU A 189 -3.80 -19.45 4.15
N LEU A 190 -3.91 -18.12 4.22
CA LEU A 190 -3.72 -17.34 5.45
C LEU A 190 -5.05 -16.95 6.12
N ASN A 191 -6.19 -17.34 5.55
CA ASN A 191 -7.51 -16.91 6.04
C ASN A 191 -7.61 -15.40 6.26
N LEU A 192 -7.13 -14.60 5.29
CA LEU A 192 -7.12 -13.14 5.38
C LEU A 192 -8.51 -12.53 5.34
N ASP A 193 -8.68 -11.38 5.97
CA ASP A 193 -9.89 -10.57 5.93
C ASP A 193 -9.81 -9.45 4.89
N GLY A 194 -8.60 -9.12 4.44
CA GLY A 194 -8.37 -8.08 3.45
C GLY A 194 -6.92 -7.97 2.99
N MET A 195 -6.67 -6.94 2.17
CA MET A 195 -5.37 -6.62 1.62
C MET A 195 -5.13 -5.10 1.58
N ARG A 196 -3.89 -4.68 1.78
CA ARG A 196 -3.38 -3.39 1.34
C ARG A 196 -2.62 -3.61 0.04
N LEU A 197 -3.01 -2.93 -1.01
CA LEU A 197 -2.37 -3.00 -2.31
C LEU A 197 -1.33 -1.89 -2.43
N ASP A 198 -0.08 -2.28 -2.50
CA ASP A 198 1.09 -1.40 -2.62
C ASP A 198 1.13 -0.72 -3.98
N ALA A 199 1.50 0.57 -4.02
CA ALA A 199 1.90 1.31 -5.21
C ALA A 199 0.92 1.23 -6.41
N ILE A 200 -0.40 1.22 -6.16
CA ILE A 200 -1.41 1.00 -7.21
C ILE A 200 -1.46 2.11 -8.27
N LYS A 201 -0.91 3.29 -8.02
CA LYS A 201 -0.80 4.35 -9.04
C LYS A 201 0.08 3.95 -10.22
N HIS A 202 1.00 3.00 -10.00
CA HIS A 202 1.91 2.43 -11.00
C HIS A 202 1.35 1.19 -11.70
N MET A 203 0.18 0.70 -11.25
CA MET A 203 -0.44 -0.50 -11.79
C MET A 203 -1.68 -0.19 -12.60
N LYS A 204 -1.89 -0.95 -13.67
CA LYS A 204 -3.06 -0.82 -14.52
C LYS A 204 -4.36 -0.96 -13.70
N ASP A 205 -5.23 0.05 -13.75
CA ASP A 205 -6.52 0.11 -13.04
C ASP A 205 -7.42 -1.11 -13.32
N LYS A 206 -7.49 -1.54 -14.57
CA LYS A 206 -8.27 -2.72 -14.97
C LYS A 206 -7.75 -4.01 -14.34
N PHE A 207 -6.44 -4.12 -14.15
CA PHE A 207 -5.86 -5.26 -13.43
C PHE A 207 -6.29 -5.25 -11.97
N ILE A 208 -6.20 -4.13 -11.27
CA ILE A 208 -6.63 -4.00 -9.87
C ILE A 208 -8.08 -4.44 -9.70
N LYS A 209 -8.96 -3.95 -10.58
CA LYS A 209 -10.37 -4.36 -10.59
C LYS A 209 -10.55 -5.87 -10.77
N GLN A 210 -9.88 -6.45 -11.75
CA GLN A 210 -9.95 -7.88 -12.05
C GLN A 210 -9.37 -8.74 -10.92
N PHE A 211 -8.26 -8.32 -10.33
CA PHE A 211 -7.60 -8.99 -9.20
C PHE A 211 -8.53 -9.04 -7.98
N LEU A 212 -9.14 -7.91 -7.62
CA LEU A 212 -10.08 -7.86 -6.49
C LEU A 212 -11.34 -8.69 -6.76
N ASP A 213 -11.85 -8.70 -8.00
CA ASP A 213 -12.97 -9.57 -8.38
C ASP A 213 -12.60 -11.06 -8.25
N ALA A 214 -11.37 -11.43 -8.65
CA ALA A 214 -10.87 -12.78 -8.51
C ALA A 214 -10.75 -13.20 -7.03
N VAL A 215 -10.15 -12.37 -6.18
CA VAL A 215 -10.03 -12.65 -4.73
C VAL A 215 -11.40 -12.73 -4.07
N ARG A 216 -12.30 -11.79 -4.36
CA ARG A 216 -13.66 -11.76 -3.79
C ARG A 216 -14.53 -12.93 -4.28
N SER A 217 -14.26 -13.50 -5.42
CA SER A 217 -14.93 -14.74 -5.87
C SER A 217 -14.64 -15.94 -4.98
N GLU A 218 -13.49 -15.92 -4.30
CA GLU A 218 -13.05 -16.96 -3.35
C GLU A 218 -13.45 -16.63 -1.91
N ARG A 219 -13.22 -15.37 -1.49
CA ARG A 219 -13.35 -14.95 -0.08
C ARG A 219 -14.68 -14.31 0.29
N GLY A 220 -15.48 -13.94 -0.70
CA GLY A 220 -16.72 -13.20 -0.49
C GLY A 220 -16.59 -11.70 -0.78
N LYS A 221 -17.72 -11.04 -0.94
CA LYS A 221 -17.81 -9.62 -1.34
C LYS A 221 -17.25 -8.67 -0.30
N ASP A 222 -17.29 -9.06 0.97
CA ASP A 222 -16.87 -8.23 2.12
C ASP A 222 -15.36 -8.28 2.35
N PHE A 223 -14.61 -9.03 1.52
CA PHE A 223 -13.15 -9.03 1.59
C PHE A 223 -12.62 -7.62 1.35
N TYR A 224 -11.98 -7.07 2.40
CA TYR A 224 -11.56 -5.68 2.45
C TYR A 224 -10.35 -5.42 1.54
N ALA A 225 -10.29 -4.23 0.95
CA ALA A 225 -9.13 -3.80 0.19
C ALA A 225 -8.91 -2.30 0.37
N VAL A 226 -7.67 -1.92 0.66
CA VAL A 226 -7.21 -0.54 0.62
C VAL A 226 -6.01 -0.44 -0.31
N GLY A 227 -5.97 0.58 -1.15
CA GLY A 227 -4.89 0.81 -2.09
C GLY A 227 -4.06 2.03 -1.71
N GLU A 228 -2.77 1.93 -1.94
CA GLU A 228 -1.87 3.07 -1.86
C GLU A 228 -1.76 3.75 -3.22
N TYR A 229 -2.56 4.79 -3.41
CA TYR A 229 -2.43 5.72 -4.52
C TYR A 229 -1.86 7.03 -3.97
N TRP A 230 -0.53 7.16 -3.96
CA TRP A 230 0.13 8.28 -3.32
C TRP A 230 0.10 9.52 -4.22
N ASN A 231 -0.99 10.28 -4.09
CA ASN A 231 -1.20 11.55 -4.79
C ASN A 231 -2.05 12.48 -3.91
N GLY A 232 -1.65 13.74 -3.79
CA GLY A 232 -2.34 14.76 -2.98
C GLY A 232 -3.49 15.46 -3.71
N ASP A 233 -3.73 15.15 -4.99
CA ASP A 233 -4.79 15.75 -5.78
C ASP A 233 -6.07 14.90 -5.73
N LEU A 234 -7.14 15.46 -5.18
CA LEU A 234 -8.41 14.77 -5.02
C LEU A 234 -9.03 14.35 -6.36
N GLU A 235 -8.95 15.19 -7.41
CA GLU A 235 -9.51 14.88 -8.72
C GLU A 235 -8.85 13.61 -9.31
N THR A 236 -7.55 13.46 -9.11
CA THR A 236 -6.81 12.26 -9.51
C THR A 236 -7.31 11.01 -8.77
N LEU A 237 -7.54 11.11 -7.46
CA LEU A 237 -8.08 10.00 -6.66
C LEU A 237 -9.52 9.66 -7.06
N ASP A 238 -10.37 10.65 -7.28
CA ASP A 238 -11.76 10.47 -7.73
C ASP A 238 -11.79 9.74 -9.09
N ASN A 239 -10.99 10.19 -10.04
CA ASN A 239 -10.89 9.56 -11.36
C ASN A 239 -10.41 8.10 -11.26
N TYR A 240 -9.47 7.81 -10.36
CA TYR A 240 -9.02 6.44 -10.13
C TYR A 240 -10.12 5.58 -9.51
N LEU A 241 -10.83 6.06 -8.48
CA LEU A 241 -11.94 5.34 -7.85
C LEU A 241 -13.02 4.98 -8.87
N GLU A 242 -13.38 5.91 -9.75
CA GLU A 242 -14.31 5.65 -10.86
C GLU A 242 -13.79 4.56 -11.80
N SER A 243 -12.51 4.60 -12.20
CA SER A 243 -11.92 3.64 -13.12
C SER A 243 -11.94 2.21 -12.59
N VAL A 244 -11.74 2.03 -11.28
CA VAL A 244 -11.80 0.72 -10.61
C VAL A 244 -13.22 0.37 -10.12
N GLY A 245 -14.21 1.24 -10.36
CA GLY A 245 -15.61 1.03 -9.99
C GLY A 245 -15.85 0.98 -8.49
N HIS A 246 -15.17 1.84 -7.73
CA HIS A 246 -15.25 1.95 -6.26
C HIS A 246 -15.02 0.63 -5.51
N LYS A 247 -14.17 -0.24 -6.05
CA LYS A 247 -13.92 -1.59 -5.49
C LYS A 247 -12.81 -1.62 -4.44
N VAL A 248 -12.10 -0.51 -4.25
CA VAL A 248 -10.97 -0.38 -3.32
C VAL A 248 -11.12 0.91 -2.52
N ASN A 249 -10.83 0.85 -1.23
CA ASN A 249 -10.62 2.05 -0.43
C ASN A 249 -9.25 2.65 -0.74
N LEU A 250 -9.07 3.94 -0.53
CA LEU A 250 -7.76 4.58 -0.67
C LEU A 250 -7.33 5.24 0.63
N PHE A 251 -6.03 5.30 0.87
CA PHE A 251 -5.48 6.19 1.89
C PHE A 251 -5.78 7.64 1.50
N ASP A 252 -6.26 8.42 2.46
CA ASP A 252 -6.56 9.85 2.28
C ASP A 252 -5.27 10.68 2.32
N VAL A 253 -4.53 10.62 1.21
CA VAL A 253 -3.27 11.35 1.05
C VAL A 253 -3.48 12.88 1.07
N PRO A 254 -4.54 13.45 0.45
CA PRO A 254 -4.87 14.86 0.63
C PRO A 254 -5.03 15.28 2.10
N LEU A 255 -5.73 14.49 2.92
CA LEU A 255 -5.88 14.79 4.34
C LEU A 255 -4.53 14.72 5.07
N HIS A 256 -3.69 13.73 4.76
CA HIS A 256 -2.34 13.65 5.31
C HIS A 256 -1.56 14.94 5.01
N TYR A 257 -1.56 15.41 3.76
CA TYR A 257 -0.85 16.64 3.38
C TYR A 257 -1.45 17.91 4.03
N ASN A 258 -2.78 17.99 4.19
CA ASN A 258 -3.41 19.09 4.93
C ASN A 258 -2.93 19.11 6.40
N MET A 259 -2.86 17.95 7.05
CA MET A 259 -2.36 17.83 8.43
C MET A 259 -0.86 18.09 8.51
N PHE A 260 -0.08 17.64 7.54
CA PHE A 260 1.34 17.95 7.45
C PHE A 260 1.56 19.46 7.34
N GLN A 261 0.90 20.13 6.41
CA GLN A 261 0.98 21.60 6.25
C GLN A 261 0.56 22.32 7.52
N ALA A 262 -0.54 21.90 8.16
CA ALA A 262 -1.00 22.47 9.42
C ALA A 262 0.06 22.35 10.53
N SER A 263 0.77 21.22 10.58
CA SER A 263 1.85 21.00 11.54
C SER A 263 3.07 21.91 11.33
N GLN A 264 3.38 22.23 10.05
CA GLN A 264 4.48 23.11 9.68
C GLN A 264 4.16 24.58 9.89
N GLU A 265 2.97 25.02 9.48
CA GLU A 265 2.56 26.43 9.55
C GLU A 265 2.07 26.86 10.95
N GLY A 266 1.63 25.92 11.77
CA GLY A 266 1.16 26.15 13.13
C GLY A 266 0.03 27.19 13.15
N LYS A 267 0.21 28.27 13.93
CA LYS A 267 -0.80 29.32 14.08
C LYS A 267 -1.20 30.07 12.80
N ASN A 268 -0.41 29.90 11.73
CA ASN A 268 -0.68 30.55 10.44
C ASN A 268 -1.59 29.69 9.54
N TYR A 269 -1.75 28.42 9.84
CA TYR A 269 -2.65 27.53 9.09
C TYR A 269 -4.10 27.81 9.47
N ASP A 270 -4.95 27.92 8.44
CA ASP A 270 -6.39 28.07 8.62
C ASP A 270 -7.06 26.70 8.76
N LEU A 271 -7.37 26.29 10.00
CA LEU A 271 -7.96 24.98 10.31
C LEU A 271 -9.30 24.72 9.62
N ARG A 272 -10.01 25.73 9.12
CA ARG A 272 -11.22 25.55 8.32
C ARG A 272 -10.97 24.78 7.02
N ASN A 273 -9.71 24.66 6.62
CA ASN A 273 -9.29 23.97 5.40
C ASN A 273 -8.82 22.52 5.64
N ILE A 274 -8.79 22.04 6.90
CA ILE A 274 -8.18 20.75 7.24
C ILE A 274 -8.80 19.56 6.51
N LEU A 275 -10.12 19.59 6.29
CA LEU A 275 -10.86 18.54 5.56
C LEU A 275 -11.13 18.89 4.09
N LYS A 276 -10.83 20.12 3.64
CA LYS A 276 -11.14 20.53 2.27
C LYS A 276 -10.32 19.81 1.23
N ASN A 277 -10.98 19.43 0.15
CA ASN A 277 -10.38 18.68 -0.97
C ASN A 277 -9.71 17.39 -0.49
N THR A 278 -10.31 16.71 0.47
CA THR A 278 -9.86 15.42 0.99
C THR A 278 -10.79 14.30 0.54
N LEU A 279 -10.27 13.08 0.54
CA LEU A 279 -11.06 11.92 0.17
C LEU A 279 -12.20 11.69 1.18
N VAL A 280 -11.96 11.92 2.47
CA VAL A 280 -12.99 11.76 3.50
C VAL A 280 -14.12 12.78 3.39
N GLU A 281 -13.87 13.97 2.83
CA GLU A 281 -14.91 14.96 2.54
C GLU A 281 -15.82 14.51 1.39
N HIS A 282 -15.28 13.86 0.35
CA HIS A 282 -16.00 13.49 -0.88
C HIS A 282 -16.52 12.07 -0.90
N HIS A 283 -15.74 11.11 -0.38
CA HIS A 283 -16.02 9.67 -0.39
C HIS A 283 -15.70 9.05 0.98
N CYS A 284 -16.42 9.50 2.00
CA CYS A 284 -16.14 9.12 3.40
C CYS A 284 -16.10 7.60 3.63
N GLU A 285 -16.89 6.83 2.88
CA GLU A 285 -16.95 5.38 2.97
C GLU A 285 -15.76 4.66 2.31
N LEU A 286 -15.01 5.36 1.44
CA LEU A 286 -13.84 4.83 0.75
C LEU A 286 -12.52 5.38 1.29
N ALA A 287 -12.58 6.36 2.19
CA ALA A 287 -11.42 7.02 2.76
C ALA A 287 -10.82 6.25 3.93
N VAL A 288 -9.54 5.88 3.82
CA VAL A 288 -8.73 5.43 4.97
C VAL A 288 -7.88 6.59 5.45
N THR A 289 -8.25 7.19 6.58
CA THR A 289 -7.57 8.35 7.13
C THR A 289 -6.31 7.95 7.89
N ILE A 290 -5.19 8.59 7.59
CA ILE A 290 -3.87 8.34 8.19
C ILE A 290 -3.26 9.64 8.71
N VAL A 291 -2.49 9.55 9.78
CA VAL A 291 -1.59 10.62 10.24
C VAL A 291 -0.24 10.46 9.58
N ASP A 292 0.44 9.37 9.84
CA ASP A 292 1.70 8.98 9.20
C ASP A 292 1.69 7.50 8.83
N ASN A 293 2.68 7.08 8.02
CA ASN A 293 2.99 5.69 7.74
C ASN A 293 4.52 5.47 7.71
N HIS A 294 4.97 4.28 7.31
CA HIS A 294 6.38 3.93 7.24
C HIS A 294 7.16 4.67 6.15
N ASP A 295 6.48 5.24 5.14
CA ASP A 295 7.08 5.99 4.04
C ASP A 295 7.07 7.50 4.28
N THR A 296 6.19 8.03 5.15
CA THR A 296 6.15 9.47 5.47
C THR A 296 7.09 9.88 6.60
N GLN A 297 7.59 8.92 7.37
CA GLN A 297 8.55 9.20 8.46
C GLN A 297 9.87 9.78 7.97
N ARG A 298 10.62 10.41 8.85
CA ARG A 298 11.93 11.04 8.53
C ARG A 298 12.91 10.05 7.91
N GLY A 299 13.52 10.45 6.79
CA GLY A 299 14.50 9.65 6.06
C GLY A 299 13.89 8.60 5.13
N SER A 300 12.58 8.50 5.02
CA SER A 300 11.88 7.60 4.09
C SER A 300 11.58 8.27 2.75
N SER A 301 11.10 7.50 1.78
CA SER A 301 10.94 7.90 0.37
C SER A 301 9.93 9.03 0.15
N LEU A 302 8.89 9.09 0.98
CA LEU A 302 7.79 10.07 0.91
C LEU A 302 7.80 11.02 2.12
N GLU A 303 8.99 11.33 2.65
CA GLU A 303 9.17 12.11 3.88
C GLU A 303 8.23 13.32 3.93
N SER A 304 7.22 13.23 4.78
CA SER A 304 6.24 14.28 5.07
C SER A 304 5.68 14.11 6.49
N GLN A 305 6.55 13.76 7.44
CA GLN A 305 6.17 13.47 8.81
C GLN A 305 5.48 14.65 9.47
N ILE A 306 4.31 14.39 10.04
CA ILE A 306 3.57 15.36 10.85
C ILE A 306 4.36 15.63 12.14
N GLU A 307 4.50 16.91 12.49
CA GLU A 307 5.26 17.32 13.68
C GLU A 307 4.64 16.77 14.97
N ASP A 308 5.50 16.33 15.90
CA ASP A 308 5.09 15.66 17.14
C ASP A 308 4.07 16.45 17.98
N TRP A 309 4.15 17.79 17.96
CA TRP A 309 3.20 18.64 18.69
C TRP A 309 1.79 18.56 18.11
N PHE A 310 1.64 18.28 16.79
CA PHE A 310 0.35 18.23 16.11
C PHE A 310 -0.25 16.81 16.06
N LYS A 311 0.57 15.76 16.15
CA LYS A 311 0.09 14.37 16.11
C LYS A 311 -1.08 14.06 17.04
N PRO A 312 -1.10 14.50 18.31
CA PRO A 312 -2.26 14.29 19.18
C PRO A 312 -3.55 14.90 18.66
N LEU A 313 -3.47 16.07 17.99
CA LEU A 313 -4.62 16.73 17.38
C LEU A 313 -5.06 16.00 16.10
N ALA A 314 -4.11 15.61 15.26
CA ALA A 314 -4.37 14.84 14.03
C ALA A 314 -5.05 13.50 14.35
N TYR A 315 -4.52 12.74 15.31
CA TYR A 315 -5.15 11.49 15.76
C TYR A 315 -6.50 11.73 16.47
N GLY A 316 -6.64 12.83 17.22
CA GLY A 316 -7.92 13.25 17.78
C GLY A 316 -8.96 13.47 16.69
N LEU A 317 -8.59 14.16 15.60
CA LEU A 317 -9.46 14.39 14.47
C LEU A 317 -9.90 13.07 13.83
N ILE A 318 -8.98 12.25 13.30
CA ILE A 318 -9.34 11.04 12.55
C ILE A 318 -9.99 9.95 13.39
N LEU A 319 -9.68 9.85 14.68
CA LEU A 319 -10.24 8.83 15.58
C LEU A 319 -11.62 9.19 16.11
N MET A 320 -11.93 10.48 16.27
CA MET A 320 -13.18 10.90 16.90
C MET A 320 -14.26 11.26 15.88
N MET A 321 -13.90 11.71 14.67
CA MET A 321 -14.87 12.05 13.62
C MET A 321 -15.69 10.83 13.17
N LYS A 322 -16.88 11.09 12.60
CA LYS A 322 -17.82 10.08 12.12
C LYS A 322 -17.29 9.35 10.89
N ASP A 323 -16.75 10.11 9.96
CA ASP A 323 -16.44 9.69 8.62
C ASP A 323 -14.99 9.19 8.48
N GLY A 324 -14.76 8.31 7.50
CA GLY A 324 -13.48 7.70 7.25
C GLY A 324 -13.17 6.47 8.12
N TYR A 325 -12.21 5.68 7.66
CA TYR A 325 -11.69 4.51 8.37
C TYR A 325 -10.28 4.82 8.88
N PRO A 326 -10.13 5.16 10.18
CA PRO A 326 -8.85 5.63 10.70
C PRO A 326 -7.82 4.51 10.84
N CYS A 327 -6.60 4.78 10.38
CA CYS A 327 -5.46 3.90 10.51
C CYS A 327 -4.38 4.58 11.39
N ILE A 328 -3.89 3.86 12.40
CA ILE A 328 -2.82 4.31 13.29
C ILE A 328 -1.51 3.69 12.84
N PHE A 329 -0.50 4.51 12.66
CA PHE A 329 0.84 4.04 12.36
C PHE A 329 1.48 3.34 13.57
N TYR A 330 2.00 2.13 13.36
CA TYR A 330 2.69 1.33 14.38
C TYR A 330 3.82 2.09 15.07
N GLY A 331 4.59 2.85 14.29
CA GLY A 331 5.70 3.65 14.80
C GLY A 331 5.26 4.73 15.78
N ASP A 332 4.11 5.36 15.52
CA ASP A 332 3.55 6.38 16.44
C ASP A 332 2.98 5.77 17.71
N TYR A 333 2.61 4.49 17.69
CA TYR A 333 2.11 3.82 18.90
C TYR A 333 3.22 3.18 19.73
N TYR A 334 4.15 2.47 19.11
CA TYR A 334 5.21 1.71 19.82
C TYR A 334 6.57 2.39 19.77
N SER A 335 7.24 2.35 18.62
CA SER A 335 8.58 2.87 18.45
C SER A 335 9.00 2.94 16.98
N ILE A 336 9.94 3.84 16.69
CA ILE A 336 10.64 3.92 15.42
C ILE A 336 12.14 3.73 15.72
N ASN A 337 12.79 2.79 15.03
CA ASN A 337 14.23 2.50 15.18
C ASN A 337 14.69 2.29 16.64
N GLY A 338 13.81 1.73 17.49
CA GLY A 338 14.08 1.49 18.89
C GLY A 338 13.84 2.68 19.82
N GLU A 339 13.52 3.85 19.30
CA GLU A 339 13.09 5.01 20.07
C GLU A 339 11.60 4.93 20.37
N LYS A 340 11.25 4.91 21.67
CA LYS A 340 9.85 4.82 22.11
C LYS A 340 9.05 6.04 21.65
N SER A 341 7.86 5.79 21.15
CA SER A 341 6.95 6.86 20.80
C SER A 341 6.53 7.69 22.03
N PRO A 342 6.53 9.03 21.93
CA PRO A 342 5.97 9.89 22.95
C PRO A 342 4.42 9.85 22.98
N HIS A 343 3.78 9.26 21.94
CA HIS A 343 2.34 9.34 21.71
C HIS A 343 1.53 8.17 22.25
N THR A 344 2.17 7.06 22.68
CA THR A 344 1.50 5.85 23.19
C THR A 344 0.36 6.17 24.16
N LYS A 345 0.65 7.02 25.15
CA LYS A 345 -0.32 7.36 26.20
C LYS A 345 -1.56 8.08 25.68
N ILE A 346 -1.37 9.05 24.77
CA ILE A 346 -2.49 9.79 24.20
C ILE A 346 -3.29 8.91 23.24
N LEU A 347 -2.63 8.04 22.49
CA LEU A 347 -3.28 7.09 21.60
C LEU A 347 -4.13 6.07 22.37
N ASP A 348 -3.66 5.58 23.53
CA ASP A 348 -4.48 4.74 24.43
C ASP A 348 -5.76 5.43 24.87
N ILE A 349 -5.66 6.71 25.25
CA ILE A 349 -6.81 7.52 25.65
C ILE A 349 -7.78 7.70 24.49
N LEU A 350 -7.27 8.07 23.31
CA LEU A 350 -8.09 8.30 22.11
C LEU A 350 -8.77 7.03 21.62
N LEU A 351 -8.06 5.89 21.62
CA LEU A 351 -8.65 4.58 21.28
C LEU A 351 -9.76 4.18 22.28
N GLY A 352 -9.53 4.45 23.56
CA GLY A 352 -10.53 4.24 24.62
C GLY A 352 -11.76 5.14 24.44
N ALA A 353 -11.53 6.42 24.09
CA ALA A 353 -12.59 7.39 23.84
C ALA A 353 -13.39 7.02 22.59
N ARG A 354 -12.71 6.67 21.47
CA ARG A 354 -13.39 6.20 20.26
C ARG A 354 -14.34 5.05 20.55
N ARG A 355 -13.83 4.02 21.22
CA ARG A 355 -14.61 2.82 21.53
C ARG A 355 -15.82 3.10 22.42
N LYS A 356 -15.76 4.11 23.28
CA LYS A 356 -16.78 4.36 24.30
C LYS A 356 -17.74 5.49 23.94
N TYR A 357 -17.25 6.51 23.21
CA TYR A 357 -17.98 7.76 23.07
C TYR A 357 -18.24 8.22 21.64
N ALA A 358 -17.42 7.78 20.64
CA ALA A 358 -17.48 8.32 19.30
C ALA A 358 -18.59 7.68 18.44
N TYR A 359 -19.85 7.82 18.86
CA TYR A 359 -21.03 7.25 18.21
C TYR A 359 -22.07 8.32 17.85
N GLY A 360 -23.01 7.93 17.01
CA GLY A 360 -24.13 8.79 16.58
C GLY A 360 -23.74 9.82 15.52
N ASP A 361 -24.65 10.74 15.26
CA ASP A 361 -24.45 11.80 14.27
C ASP A 361 -23.40 12.83 14.73
N GLN A 362 -22.84 13.56 13.76
CA GLN A 362 -21.84 14.59 13.98
C GLN A 362 -22.41 15.96 13.70
N ILE A 363 -22.12 16.93 14.58
CA ILE A 363 -22.37 18.36 14.35
C ILE A 363 -21.00 19.05 14.32
N GLU A 364 -20.72 19.77 13.23
CA GLU A 364 -19.43 20.39 12.98
C GLU A 364 -19.41 21.87 13.34
N TYR A 365 -18.27 22.33 13.85
CA TYR A 365 -17.92 23.70 14.14
C TYR A 365 -16.56 24.02 13.51
N PHE A 366 -16.53 24.04 12.17
CA PHE A 366 -15.33 24.30 11.37
C PHE A 366 -15.37 25.69 10.74
N ASP A 367 -15.80 26.68 11.53
CA ASP A 367 -16.06 28.06 11.11
C ASP A 367 -15.02 29.07 11.61
N HIS A 368 -14.07 28.65 12.46
CA HIS A 368 -13.03 29.52 13.01
C HIS A 368 -11.62 29.10 12.55
N PRO A 369 -10.77 30.06 12.08
CA PRO A 369 -9.48 29.70 11.47
C PRO A 369 -8.46 29.05 12.42
N SER A 370 -8.58 29.29 13.73
CA SER A 370 -7.62 28.80 14.74
C SER A 370 -8.20 27.73 15.67
N THR A 371 -9.47 27.40 15.54
CA THR A 371 -10.14 26.43 16.41
C THR A 371 -11.27 25.75 15.66
N ILE A 372 -11.20 24.45 15.54
CA ILE A 372 -12.27 23.61 15.00
C ILE A 372 -12.70 22.60 16.05
N GLY A 373 -13.89 22.09 15.93
CA GLY A 373 -14.41 21.06 16.79
C GLY A 373 -15.66 20.41 16.20
N PHE A 374 -16.11 19.35 16.81
CA PHE A 374 -17.37 18.68 16.46
C PHE A 374 -17.96 17.98 17.67
N ILE A 375 -19.24 17.71 17.61
CA ILE A 375 -19.96 16.94 18.62
C ILE A 375 -20.43 15.65 17.98
N ARG A 376 -20.16 14.51 18.63
CA ARG A 376 -20.81 13.23 18.35
C ARG A 376 -21.98 13.09 19.30
N MET A 377 -23.17 12.89 18.75
CA MET A 377 -24.43 12.97 19.53
C MET A 377 -24.68 11.76 20.43
N GLY A 378 -23.91 10.68 20.24
CA GLY A 378 -24.24 9.39 20.82
C GLY A 378 -25.43 8.73 20.13
N ASP A 379 -25.72 7.48 20.50
CA ASP A 379 -26.87 6.74 19.99
C ASP A 379 -27.47 5.81 21.06
N GLU A 380 -28.65 5.24 20.78
CA GLU A 380 -29.37 4.35 21.68
C GLU A 380 -28.71 2.97 21.82
N GLU A 381 -27.95 2.53 20.79
CA GLU A 381 -27.25 1.24 20.80
C GLU A 381 -26.02 1.28 21.72
N HIS A 382 -25.50 2.49 22.00
CA HIS A 382 -24.37 2.74 22.89
C HIS A 382 -24.72 3.72 23.98
N PRO A 383 -25.53 3.31 25.01
CA PRO A 383 -26.00 4.20 26.07
C PRO A 383 -24.85 4.90 26.82
N GLY A 384 -24.93 6.23 26.92
CA GLY A 384 -23.90 7.06 27.53
C GLY A 384 -22.72 7.39 26.62
N SER A 385 -22.85 7.13 25.32
CA SER A 385 -21.94 7.62 24.29
C SER A 385 -22.19 9.10 23.97
N GLY A 386 -21.34 9.66 23.12
CA GLY A 386 -21.31 11.08 22.77
C GLY A 386 -20.05 11.77 23.29
N LEU A 387 -19.55 12.74 22.53
CA LEU A 387 -18.35 13.54 22.89
C LEU A 387 -18.39 14.91 22.20
N ALA A 388 -17.61 15.86 22.73
CA ALA A 388 -17.33 17.14 22.10
C ALA A 388 -15.83 17.46 22.19
#